data_b963c4a754fcafbde508eacfe9304f45
#
_entry.id   b963c4a754fcafbde508eacfe9304f45
#
_cell.length_a   1.000
_cell.length_b   1.000
_cell.length_c   1.000
_cell.angle_alpha   90.00
_cell.angle_beta   90.00
_cell.angle_gamma   90.00
#
_symmetry.space_group_name_H-M   'P 1'
#
loop_
_entity.id
_entity.type
_entity.pdbx_description
1 polymer ?
#
loop_
_entity_poly.entity_id
_entity_poly.type
_entity_poly.pdbx_seq_one_letter_code
_entity_poly.pdbx_strand_id
1 'polypeptide(L)'
;MSEPMTLSRADPTLRFSVHPLAHAAYQWILAYPRLVSWKNLPGGLTSQLLRQPLQGVMLYQQGKNKKMRPTEFLLFSPLWPALYWEAPYPPEGTLLIHNTPSHVSNDADIEQQAWASAFSLLVMSIDSRELAALRESFQAQLPRHIAQYFFDKSQVSDADLCLWTGCSRGTLVQQRRRAVSNTPVANPFADPIALLDTDWSPDHG
;
A
#
# COMPACT_ATOMS: atom_id res chain seq x y z
N MET A 1 -24.81 -9.19 -8.18
CA MET A 1 -25.12 -8.09 -7.24
C MET A 1 -24.23 -8.26 -6.02
N SER A 2 -23.52 -7.22 -5.64
CA SER A 2 -22.72 -7.20 -4.41
C SER A 2 -23.64 -7.05 -3.21
N GLU A 3 -23.48 -7.89 -2.20
CA GLU A 3 -24.27 -7.80 -0.98
C GLU A 3 -23.49 -7.01 0.08
N PRO A 4 -24.07 -5.98 0.69
CA PRO A 4 -23.44 -5.27 1.78
C PRO A 4 -23.58 -6.06 3.09
N MET A 5 -22.50 -6.18 3.83
CA MET A 5 -22.48 -6.75 5.18
C MET A 5 -21.85 -5.76 6.16
N THR A 6 -22.52 -5.46 7.24
CA THR A 6 -21.92 -4.65 8.31
C THR A 6 -21.11 -5.54 9.23
N LEU A 7 -19.85 -5.17 9.46
CA LEU A 7 -18.97 -5.90 10.37
C LEU A 7 -19.51 -5.78 11.79
N SER A 8 -19.92 -6.90 12.35
CA SER A 8 -20.27 -7.04 13.75
C SER A 8 -19.08 -7.58 14.53
N ARG A 9 -18.86 -7.09 15.74
CA ARG A 9 -17.82 -7.58 16.66
C ARG A 9 -18.01 -9.06 17.03
N ALA A 10 -19.19 -9.60 16.73
CA ALA A 10 -19.59 -10.97 17.08
C ALA A 10 -18.97 -12.08 16.20
N ASP A 11 -18.21 -11.73 15.15
CA ASP A 11 -17.56 -12.74 14.32
C ASP A 11 -16.01 -12.63 14.35
N PRO A 12 -15.37 -13.06 15.46
CA PRO A 12 -13.91 -13.03 15.58
C PRO A 12 -13.20 -14.04 14.66
N THR A 13 -13.98 -14.81 13.88
CA THR A 13 -13.42 -15.85 12.98
C THR A 13 -13.14 -15.35 11.58
N LEU A 14 -13.67 -14.18 11.20
CA LEU A 14 -13.43 -13.58 9.89
C LEU A 14 -12.02 -12.99 9.82
N ARG A 15 -11.19 -13.54 8.95
CA ARG A 15 -9.85 -13.03 8.67
C ARG A 15 -9.91 -11.94 7.61
N PHE A 16 -9.01 -10.97 7.71
CA PHE A 16 -8.82 -9.93 6.70
C PHE A 16 -7.43 -10.05 6.10
N SER A 17 -7.37 -10.12 4.79
CA SER A 17 -6.10 -10.10 4.04
C SER A 17 -6.26 -9.26 2.77
N VAL A 18 -5.15 -8.87 2.19
CA VAL A 18 -5.15 -8.14 0.91
C VAL A 18 -5.31 -9.15 -0.22
N HIS A 19 -6.20 -8.85 -1.16
CA HIS A 19 -6.40 -9.69 -2.34
C HIS A 19 -5.08 -9.82 -3.13
N PRO A 20 -4.72 -11.01 -3.66
CA PRO A 20 -3.44 -11.20 -4.36
C PRO A 20 -3.19 -10.19 -5.49
N LEU A 21 -4.20 -9.86 -6.30
CA LEU A 21 -4.11 -8.87 -7.37
C LEU A 21 -3.98 -7.43 -6.87
N ALA A 22 -4.34 -7.14 -5.63
CA ALA A 22 -4.20 -5.83 -5.00
C ALA A 22 -2.85 -5.67 -4.27
N HIS A 23 -2.05 -6.73 -4.16
CA HIS A 23 -0.85 -6.75 -3.34
C HIS A 23 0.21 -5.75 -3.82
N ALA A 24 0.40 -5.59 -5.12
CA ALA A 24 1.34 -4.61 -5.68
C ALA A 24 0.96 -3.17 -5.31
N ALA A 25 -0.32 -2.81 -5.45
CA ALA A 25 -0.84 -1.50 -5.05
C ALA A 25 -0.70 -1.28 -3.52
N TYR A 26 -0.94 -2.30 -2.71
CA TYR A 26 -0.78 -2.23 -1.27
C TYR A 26 0.69 -2.02 -0.85
N GLN A 27 1.64 -2.74 -1.44
CA GLN A 27 3.07 -2.55 -1.21
C GLN A 27 3.52 -1.14 -1.60
N TRP A 28 3.00 -0.63 -2.73
CA TRP A 28 3.28 0.72 -3.14
C TRP A 28 2.79 1.76 -2.12
N ILE A 29 1.57 1.60 -1.57
CA ILE A 29 1.04 2.48 -0.52
C ILE A 29 1.90 2.43 0.74
N LEU A 30 2.44 1.26 1.11
CA LEU A 30 3.33 1.12 2.27
C LEU A 30 4.62 1.93 2.11
N ALA A 31 5.20 1.90 0.93
CA ALA A 31 6.45 2.62 0.60
C ALA A 31 6.23 4.09 0.28
N TYR A 32 4.99 4.51 0.03
CA TYR A 32 4.67 5.86 -0.42
C TYR A 32 4.95 6.93 0.66
N PRO A 33 5.71 8.00 0.35
CA PRO A 33 5.97 9.09 1.29
C PRO A 33 4.69 9.89 1.55
N ARG A 34 4.35 10.06 2.82
CA ARG A 34 3.10 10.71 3.26
C ARG A 34 3.39 11.99 4.01
N LEU A 35 2.68 13.07 3.63
CA LEU A 35 2.77 14.36 4.29
C LEU A 35 2.15 14.35 5.69
N VAL A 36 1.03 13.64 5.86
CA VAL A 36 0.25 13.66 7.10
C VAL A 36 0.55 12.43 7.94
N SER A 37 0.94 12.66 9.19
CA SER A 37 0.99 11.59 10.19
C SER A 37 -0.41 11.36 10.78
N TRP A 38 -0.97 10.21 10.51
CA TRP A 38 -2.31 9.84 11.00
C TRP A 38 -2.41 9.80 12.52
N LYS A 39 -1.30 9.54 13.20
CA LYS A 39 -1.23 9.57 14.68
C LYS A 39 -1.52 10.95 15.26
N ASN A 40 -1.34 12.00 14.46
CA ASN A 40 -1.54 13.39 14.87
C ASN A 40 -2.92 13.93 14.47
N LEU A 41 -3.74 13.13 13.78
CA LEU A 41 -5.10 13.53 13.42
C LEU A 41 -6.04 13.42 14.62
N PRO A 42 -7.06 14.30 14.71
CA PRO A 42 -8.12 14.17 15.73
C PRO A 42 -8.80 12.80 15.64
N GLY A 43 -9.00 12.12 16.78
CA GLY A 43 -9.54 10.76 16.82
C GLY A 43 -10.91 10.62 16.17
N GLY A 44 -11.79 11.62 16.26
CA GLY A 44 -13.09 11.64 15.58
C GLY A 44 -12.96 11.60 14.06
N LEU A 45 -12.02 12.37 13.49
CA LEU A 45 -11.74 12.37 12.05
C LEU A 45 -11.15 11.02 11.62
N THR A 46 -10.15 10.51 12.34
CA THR A 46 -9.53 9.22 12.06
C THR A 46 -10.55 8.09 12.07
N SER A 47 -11.43 8.06 13.08
CA SER A 47 -12.49 7.04 13.19
C SER A 47 -13.44 7.05 11.99
N GLN A 48 -13.81 8.23 11.50
CA GLN A 48 -14.68 8.33 10.32
C GLN A 48 -13.97 7.88 9.04
N LEU A 49 -12.72 8.30 8.86
CA LEU A 49 -11.92 7.94 7.69
C LEU A 49 -11.65 6.43 7.63
N LEU A 50 -11.43 5.79 8.79
CA LEU A 50 -11.18 4.34 8.86
C LEU A 50 -12.44 3.48 8.69
N ARG A 51 -13.65 4.06 8.82
CA ARG A 51 -14.93 3.38 8.62
C ARG A 51 -15.47 3.45 7.20
N GLN A 52 -14.65 3.81 6.24
CA GLN A 52 -15.06 3.78 4.83
C GLN A 52 -15.49 2.37 4.42
N PRO A 53 -16.51 2.25 3.54
CA PRO A 53 -16.91 0.96 3.00
C PRO A 53 -15.72 0.25 2.34
N LEU A 54 -15.51 -1.00 2.71
CA LEU A 54 -14.45 -1.84 2.16
C LEU A 54 -15.01 -2.76 1.09
N GLN A 55 -14.33 -2.84 -0.04
CA GLN A 55 -14.68 -3.76 -1.12
C GLN A 55 -13.70 -4.93 -1.13
N GLY A 56 -14.21 -6.12 -1.29
CA GLY A 56 -13.41 -7.33 -1.25
C GLY A 56 -14.13 -8.55 -1.81
N VAL A 57 -13.43 -9.66 -1.80
CA VAL A 57 -13.98 -10.98 -2.12
C VAL A 57 -14.14 -11.75 -0.82
N MET A 58 -15.36 -12.28 -0.59
CA MET A 58 -15.65 -13.09 0.58
C MET A 58 -15.40 -14.56 0.27
N LEU A 59 -14.52 -15.18 1.02
CA LEU A 59 -14.29 -16.61 0.97
C LEU A 59 -15.16 -17.33 2.00
N TYR A 60 -15.77 -18.44 1.60
CA TYR A 60 -16.64 -19.23 2.43
C TYR A 60 -16.09 -20.64 2.60
N GLN A 61 -16.24 -21.20 3.78
CA GLN A 61 -15.92 -22.58 4.07
C GLN A 61 -17.15 -23.32 4.55
N GLN A 62 -17.28 -24.58 4.14
CA GLN A 62 -18.36 -25.43 4.59
C GLN A 62 -18.14 -25.84 6.05
N GLY A 63 -19.05 -25.43 6.92
CA GLY A 63 -19.05 -25.83 8.33
C GLY A 63 -19.56 -27.25 8.56
N LYS A 64 -19.43 -27.74 9.79
CA LYS A 64 -19.89 -29.09 10.21
C LYS A 64 -21.37 -29.37 9.88
N ASN A 65 -22.22 -28.36 9.82
CA ASN A 65 -23.65 -28.46 9.53
C ASN A 65 -23.96 -28.21 8.05
N LYS A 66 -23.01 -28.36 7.14
CA LYS A 66 -23.15 -28.07 5.70
C LYS A 66 -23.53 -26.61 5.38
N LYS A 67 -23.57 -25.72 6.36
CA LYS A 67 -23.80 -24.30 6.14
C LYS A 67 -22.48 -23.64 5.74
N MET A 68 -22.52 -22.81 4.69
CA MET A 68 -21.38 -21.98 4.29
C MET A 68 -21.20 -20.85 5.31
N ARG A 69 -19.98 -20.67 5.80
CA ARG A 69 -19.61 -19.58 6.71
C ARG A 69 -18.52 -18.74 6.09
N PRO A 70 -18.59 -17.41 6.19
CA PRO A 70 -17.52 -16.56 5.75
C PRO A 70 -16.29 -16.82 6.65
N THR A 71 -15.12 -16.99 6.04
CA THR A 71 -13.88 -17.28 6.76
C THR A 71 -12.81 -16.24 6.52
N GLU A 72 -12.84 -15.62 5.34
CA GLU A 72 -11.84 -14.64 4.97
C GLU A 72 -12.42 -13.58 4.04
N PHE A 73 -12.03 -12.32 4.26
CA PHE A 73 -12.35 -11.20 3.41
C PHE A 73 -11.07 -10.70 2.72
N LEU A 74 -10.98 -10.89 1.42
CA LEU A 74 -9.85 -10.46 0.59
C LEU A 74 -10.09 -9.01 0.13
N LEU A 75 -9.53 -8.05 0.86
CA LEU A 75 -9.65 -6.62 0.61
C LEU A 75 -8.93 -6.21 -0.68
N PHE A 76 -9.58 -5.39 -1.53
CA PHE A 76 -8.92 -4.78 -2.67
C PHE A 76 -9.17 -3.26 -2.81
N SER A 77 -10.19 -2.69 -2.14
CA SER A 77 -10.47 -1.24 -2.19
C SER A 77 -11.37 -0.78 -1.04
N PRO A 78 -11.13 0.40 -0.44
CA PRO A 78 -9.87 1.11 -0.44
C PRO A 78 -8.81 0.37 0.41
N LEU A 79 -7.55 0.40 -0.02
CA LEU A 79 -6.45 -0.32 0.67
C LEU A 79 -5.85 0.45 1.84
N TRP A 80 -5.84 1.79 1.75
CA TRP A 80 -5.13 2.64 2.69
C TRP A 80 -5.67 2.62 4.13
N PRO A 81 -6.98 2.38 4.42
CA PRO A 81 -7.45 2.29 5.80
C PRO A 81 -6.78 1.16 6.59
N ALA A 82 -6.47 0.04 5.92
CA ALA A 82 -5.83 -1.11 6.55
C ALA A 82 -4.44 -0.80 7.13
N LEU A 83 -3.78 0.26 6.66
CA LEU A 83 -2.49 0.71 7.20
C LEU A 83 -2.58 1.32 8.60
N TYR A 84 -3.77 1.67 9.04
CA TYR A 84 -4.03 2.44 10.25
C TYR A 84 -4.95 1.72 11.23
N TRP A 85 -5.37 0.50 10.95
CA TRP A 85 -6.11 -0.29 11.90
C TRP A 85 -5.23 -0.63 13.10
N GLU A 86 -5.81 -0.54 14.28
CA GLU A 86 -5.15 -0.91 15.54
C GLU A 86 -5.06 -2.42 15.73
N ALA A 87 -5.89 -3.17 15.00
CA ALA A 87 -5.98 -4.62 15.04
C ALA A 87 -5.93 -5.17 13.60
N PRO A 88 -5.71 -6.47 13.38
CA PRO A 88 -5.69 -7.08 12.05
C PRO A 88 -7.09 -7.18 11.40
N TYR A 89 -8.00 -6.31 11.77
CA TYR A 89 -9.36 -6.20 11.25
C TYR A 89 -9.85 -4.75 11.33
N PRO A 90 -10.83 -4.35 10.48
CA PRO A 90 -11.36 -3.00 10.47
C PRO A 90 -12.16 -2.67 11.75
N PRO A 91 -12.36 -1.38 12.05
CA PRO A 91 -13.20 -0.95 13.16
C PRO A 91 -14.63 -1.52 13.07
N GLU A 92 -15.25 -1.73 14.23
CA GLU A 92 -16.63 -2.16 14.32
C GLU A 92 -17.58 -1.18 13.60
N GLY A 93 -18.60 -1.71 12.94
CA GLY A 93 -19.54 -0.93 12.12
C GLY A 93 -19.04 -0.60 10.72
N THR A 94 -17.84 -1.06 10.32
CA THR A 94 -17.38 -0.92 8.94
C THR A 94 -18.27 -1.72 7.99
N LEU A 95 -18.69 -1.09 6.91
CA LEU A 95 -19.48 -1.73 5.86
C LEU A 95 -18.55 -2.52 4.93
N LEU A 96 -18.80 -3.82 4.79
CA LEU A 96 -18.13 -4.69 3.85
C LEU A 96 -19.02 -4.88 2.62
N ILE A 97 -18.51 -4.51 1.46
CA ILE A 97 -19.15 -4.76 0.16
C ILE A 97 -18.38 -5.90 -0.48
N HIS A 98 -19.00 -7.06 -0.58
CA HIS A 98 -18.31 -8.22 -1.10
C HIS A 98 -18.96 -8.77 -2.36
N ASN A 99 -18.12 -9.28 -3.24
CA ASN A 99 -18.50 -10.07 -4.38
C ASN A 99 -18.32 -11.55 -4.02
N THR A 100 -19.28 -12.38 -4.37
CA THR A 100 -19.08 -13.83 -4.32
C THR A 100 -18.11 -14.23 -5.44
N PRO A 101 -17.30 -15.30 -5.27
CA PRO A 101 -16.38 -15.76 -6.32
C PRO A 101 -17.01 -16.04 -7.68
N SER A 102 -18.32 -16.37 -7.70
CA SER A 102 -19.09 -16.58 -8.93
C SER A 102 -19.48 -15.29 -9.67
N HIS A 103 -19.29 -14.14 -9.06
CA HIS A 103 -19.59 -12.80 -9.60
C HIS A 103 -18.36 -11.91 -9.55
N VAL A 104 -17.16 -12.49 -9.50
CA VAL A 104 -15.93 -11.72 -9.53
C VAL A 104 -15.90 -10.97 -10.86
N SER A 105 -15.99 -9.67 -10.77
CA SER A 105 -15.49 -8.74 -11.77
C SER A 105 -14.16 -9.29 -12.29
N ASN A 106 -13.92 -9.15 -13.56
CA ASN A 106 -12.68 -9.56 -14.21
C ASN A 106 -11.46 -9.22 -13.32
N ASP A 107 -10.48 -10.10 -13.24
CA ASP A 107 -9.26 -9.89 -12.45
C ASP A 107 -8.64 -8.50 -12.68
N ALA A 108 -8.72 -8.01 -13.92
CA ALA A 108 -8.30 -6.67 -14.29
C ALA A 108 -9.05 -5.56 -13.50
N ASP A 109 -10.34 -5.75 -13.21
CA ASP A 109 -11.13 -4.75 -12.49
C ASP A 109 -10.70 -4.65 -11.03
N ILE A 110 -10.34 -5.77 -10.39
CA ILE A 110 -9.83 -5.80 -9.02
C ILE A 110 -8.51 -5.05 -8.93
N GLU A 111 -7.58 -5.34 -9.83
CA GLU A 111 -6.29 -4.67 -9.87
C GLU A 111 -6.44 -3.17 -10.13
N GLN A 112 -7.28 -2.78 -11.08
CA GLN A 112 -7.56 -1.38 -11.38
C GLN A 112 -8.16 -0.64 -10.18
N GLN A 113 -9.13 -1.23 -9.48
CA GLN A 113 -9.72 -0.63 -8.29
C GLN A 113 -8.71 -0.50 -7.14
N ALA A 114 -7.84 -1.48 -6.96
CA ALA A 114 -6.76 -1.41 -5.99
C ALA A 114 -5.81 -0.23 -6.27
N TRP A 115 -5.39 -0.06 -7.51
CA TRP A 115 -4.55 1.06 -7.92
C TRP A 115 -5.29 2.41 -7.90
N ALA A 116 -6.58 2.46 -8.25
CA ALA A 116 -7.39 3.67 -8.09
C ALA A 116 -7.44 4.12 -6.62
N SER A 117 -7.59 3.16 -5.70
CA SER A 117 -7.52 3.43 -4.26
C SER A 117 -6.15 3.99 -3.83
N ALA A 118 -5.07 3.44 -4.38
CA ALA A 118 -3.72 3.92 -4.11
C ALA A 118 -3.51 5.35 -4.64
N PHE A 119 -3.97 5.65 -5.85
CA PHE A 119 -3.89 6.99 -6.43
C PHE A 119 -4.80 8.00 -5.72
N SER A 120 -5.93 7.58 -5.17
CA SER A 120 -6.76 8.45 -4.32
C SER A 120 -5.99 8.94 -3.10
N LEU A 121 -5.20 8.07 -2.47
CA LEU A 121 -4.31 8.49 -1.39
C LEU A 121 -3.25 9.47 -1.87
N LEU A 122 -2.67 9.25 -3.06
CA LEU A 122 -1.72 10.16 -3.67
C LEU A 122 -2.30 11.57 -3.81
N VAL A 123 -3.48 11.70 -4.41
CA VAL A 123 -4.14 13.00 -4.63
C VAL A 123 -4.40 13.72 -3.32
N MET A 124 -4.74 12.99 -2.25
CA MET A 124 -5.05 13.57 -0.95
C MET A 124 -3.82 13.92 -0.10
N SER A 125 -2.68 13.33 -0.36
CA SER A 125 -1.55 13.39 0.57
C SER A 125 -0.16 13.46 -0.08
N ILE A 126 -0.06 14.00 -1.30
CA ILE A 126 1.25 14.16 -1.96
C ILE A 126 2.15 15.12 -1.19
N ASP A 127 3.37 14.69 -0.88
CA ASP A 127 4.40 15.58 -0.36
C ASP A 127 5.24 16.13 -1.51
N SER A 128 5.10 17.41 -1.77
CA SER A 128 5.86 18.08 -2.85
C SER A 128 7.38 18.07 -2.63
N ARG A 129 7.84 17.76 -1.42
CA ARG A 129 9.27 17.63 -1.10
C ARG A 129 9.83 16.27 -1.48
N GLU A 130 8.97 15.27 -1.70
CA GLU A 130 9.32 13.87 -1.95
C GLU A 130 8.96 13.41 -3.38
N LEU A 131 8.80 14.36 -4.32
CA LEU A 131 8.42 14.04 -5.70
C LEU A 131 9.46 13.18 -6.42
N ALA A 132 10.74 13.33 -6.10
CA ALA A 132 11.78 12.49 -6.66
C ALA A 132 11.62 11.02 -6.22
N ALA A 133 11.38 10.78 -4.92
CA ALA A 133 11.11 9.45 -4.39
C ALA A 133 9.82 8.85 -4.95
N LEU A 134 8.77 9.66 -5.09
CA LEU A 134 7.53 9.25 -5.75
C LEU A 134 7.77 8.81 -7.21
N ARG A 135 8.58 9.57 -7.95
CA ARG A 135 8.95 9.23 -9.33
C ARG A 135 9.66 7.88 -9.42
N GLU A 136 10.60 7.64 -8.52
CA GLU A 136 11.34 6.37 -8.44
C GLU A 136 10.41 5.21 -8.08
N SER A 137 9.48 5.41 -7.14
CA SER A 137 8.50 4.39 -6.76
C SER A 137 7.56 4.04 -7.92
N PHE A 138 7.13 5.00 -8.74
CA PHE A 138 6.38 4.74 -9.97
C PHE A 138 7.19 3.90 -10.96
N GLN A 139 8.46 4.20 -11.14
CA GLN A 139 9.31 3.44 -12.05
C GLN A 139 9.52 2.00 -11.58
N ALA A 140 9.68 1.81 -10.27
CA ALA A 140 10.00 0.51 -9.69
C ALA A 140 8.78 -0.42 -9.55
N GLN A 141 7.60 0.14 -9.25
CA GLN A 141 6.49 -0.66 -8.75
C GLN A 141 5.20 -0.52 -9.58
N LEU A 142 5.02 0.56 -10.36
CA LEU A 142 3.80 0.74 -11.14
C LEU A 142 3.82 -0.15 -12.39
N PRO A 143 2.88 -1.12 -12.54
CA PRO A 143 2.80 -1.94 -13.73
C PRO A 143 2.48 -1.10 -14.98
N ARG A 144 3.10 -1.44 -16.12
CA ARG A 144 2.93 -0.69 -17.37
C ARG A 144 1.48 -0.62 -17.84
N HIS A 145 0.72 -1.71 -17.72
CA HIS A 145 -0.69 -1.75 -18.12
C HIS A 145 -1.55 -0.85 -17.22
N ILE A 146 -1.23 -0.73 -15.93
CA ILE A 146 -1.89 0.20 -15.02
C ILE A 146 -1.53 1.65 -15.36
N ALA A 147 -0.25 1.93 -15.64
CA ALA A 147 0.16 3.25 -16.11
C ALA A 147 -0.56 3.65 -17.42
N GLN A 148 -0.68 2.71 -18.36
CA GLN A 148 -1.41 2.92 -19.60
C GLN A 148 -2.90 3.19 -19.37
N TYR A 149 -3.52 2.45 -18.44
CA TYR A 149 -4.94 2.60 -18.14
C TYR A 149 -5.27 3.96 -17.50
N PHE A 150 -4.48 4.41 -16.50
CA PHE A 150 -4.78 5.63 -15.77
C PHE A 150 -4.19 6.91 -16.37
N PHE A 151 -3.08 6.81 -17.10
CA PHE A 151 -2.31 7.99 -17.53
C PHE A 151 -2.11 8.04 -19.06
N ASP A 152 -2.65 7.10 -19.83
CA ASP A 152 -2.44 6.94 -21.26
C ASP A 152 -0.96 6.83 -21.67
N LYS A 153 -0.12 6.36 -20.77
CA LYS A 153 1.33 6.27 -20.92
C LYS A 153 1.87 5.00 -20.26
N SER A 154 2.90 4.43 -20.85
CA SER A 154 3.57 3.26 -20.26
C SER A 154 4.39 3.57 -19.01
N GLN A 155 4.69 4.86 -18.77
CA GLN A 155 5.46 5.34 -17.61
C GLN A 155 5.10 6.79 -17.28
N VAL A 156 5.10 7.12 -15.99
CA VAL A 156 4.97 8.49 -15.51
C VAL A 156 6.31 9.20 -15.65
N SER A 157 6.33 10.36 -16.30
CA SER A 157 7.54 11.16 -16.52
C SER A 157 7.69 12.30 -15.50
N ASP A 158 8.88 12.89 -15.45
CA ASP A 158 9.11 14.11 -14.67
C ASP A 158 8.19 15.27 -15.10
N ALA A 159 7.91 15.37 -16.41
CA ALA A 159 7.02 16.38 -16.94
C ALA A 159 5.57 16.19 -16.43
N ASP A 160 5.11 14.95 -16.31
CA ASP A 160 3.79 14.64 -15.76
C ASP A 160 3.69 15.04 -14.30
N LEU A 161 4.68 14.69 -13.49
CA LEU A 161 4.73 15.09 -12.07
C LEU A 161 4.77 16.61 -11.92
N CYS A 162 5.56 17.31 -12.72
CA CYS A 162 5.60 18.77 -12.72
C CYS A 162 4.23 19.37 -13.09
N LEU A 163 3.57 18.80 -14.09
CA LEU A 163 2.25 19.25 -14.51
C LEU A 163 1.19 19.05 -13.40
N TRP A 164 1.18 17.88 -12.77
CA TRP A 164 0.18 17.55 -11.74
C TRP A 164 0.38 18.33 -10.45
N THR A 165 1.62 18.64 -10.09
CA THR A 165 1.95 19.26 -8.80
C THR A 165 2.23 20.75 -8.89
N GLY A 166 2.37 21.29 -10.09
CA GLY A 166 2.82 22.68 -10.31
C GLY A 166 4.28 22.93 -9.98
N CYS A 167 5.05 21.88 -9.63
CA CYS A 167 6.46 22.00 -9.31
C CYS A 167 7.32 22.12 -10.57
N SER A 168 8.44 22.86 -10.47
CA SER A 168 9.38 23.00 -11.57
C SER A 168 10.27 21.75 -11.73
N ARG A 169 10.79 21.51 -12.93
CA ARG A 169 11.82 20.48 -13.16
C ARG A 169 13.07 20.70 -12.30
N GLY A 170 13.41 21.97 -12.04
CA GLY A 170 14.53 22.31 -11.16
C GLY A 170 14.35 21.78 -9.75
N THR A 171 13.12 21.80 -9.23
CA THR A 171 12.78 21.24 -7.91
C THR A 171 13.05 19.74 -7.86
N LEU A 172 12.64 18.97 -8.87
CA LEU A 172 12.91 17.53 -8.96
C LEU A 172 14.41 17.22 -9.03
N VAL A 173 15.16 17.99 -9.83
CA VAL A 173 16.63 17.83 -9.93
C VAL A 173 17.29 18.09 -8.57
N GLN A 174 16.87 19.14 -7.86
CA GLN A 174 17.39 19.45 -6.53
C GLN A 174 17.09 18.34 -5.51
N GLN A 175 15.89 17.79 -5.53
CA GLN A 175 15.49 16.68 -4.65
C GLN A 175 16.35 15.44 -4.91
N ARG A 176 16.58 15.06 -6.17
CA ARG A 176 17.48 13.95 -6.53
C ARG A 176 18.90 14.17 -6.03
N ARG A 177 19.45 15.38 -6.20
CA ARG A 177 20.80 15.71 -5.70
C ARG A 177 20.88 15.57 -4.19
N ARG A 178 19.86 16.03 -3.45
CA ARG A 178 19.81 15.89 -1.98
C ARG A 178 19.70 14.42 -1.57
N ALA A 179 18.89 13.62 -2.26
CA ALA A 179 18.75 12.18 -1.97
C ALA A 179 20.11 11.47 -2.13
N VAL A 180 20.84 11.74 -3.20
CA VAL A 180 22.19 11.17 -3.42
C VAL A 180 23.18 11.64 -2.35
N SER A 181 23.13 12.91 -1.95
CA SER A 181 24.04 13.45 -0.92
C SER A 181 23.75 12.91 0.48
N ASN A 182 22.51 12.52 0.76
CA ASN A 182 22.08 11.96 2.04
C ASN A 182 22.20 10.43 2.10
N THR A 183 22.50 9.77 0.99
CA THR A 183 22.84 8.34 1.02
C THR A 183 24.19 8.25 1.75
N PRO A 184 24.28 7.59 2.93
CA PRO A 184 25.54 7.42 3.60
C PRO A 184 26.47 6.71 2.62
N VAL A 185 27.53 7.41 2.21
CA VAL A 185 28.62 6.78 1.48
C VAL A 185 29.09 5.67 2.39
N ALA A 186 28.88 4.41 1.99
CA ALA A 186 29.45 3.29 2.69
C ALA A 186 30.95 3.60 2.77
N ASN A 187 31.40 4.00 3.97
CA ASN A 187 32.77 4.35 4.21
C ASN A 187 33.57 3.06 3.96
N PRO A 188 34.35 2.93 2.88
CA PRO A 188 35.13 1.72 2.64
C PRO A 188 36.19 1.50 3.73
N PHE A 189 36.30 2.44 4.67
CA PHE A 189 37.19 2.39 5.83
C PHE A 189 36.43 2.30 7.17
N ALA A 190 35.11 2.11 7.13
CA ALA A 190 34.32 1.84 8.33
C ALA A 190 34.64 0.42 8.78
N ASP A 191 35.57 0.34 9.65
CA ASP A 191 36.02 -0.79 10.45
C ASP A 191 37.23 -1.59 9.93
N PRO A 192 38.46 -1.02 10.00
CA PRO A 192 39.66 -1.86 9.87
C PRO A 192 39.82 -2.83 11.04
N ILE A 193 39.02 -2.70 12.13
CA ILE A 193 39.07 -3.60 13.29
C ILE A 193 38.23 -4.86 13.06
N ALA A 194 37.11 -4.78 12.33
CA ALA A 194 36.29 -5.95 11.99
C ALA A 194 37.00 -6.95 11.05
N LEU A 195 38.06 -6.51 10.35
CA LEU A 195 38.90 -7.39 9.52
C LEU A 195 39.97 -8.15 10.32
N LEU A 196 40.19 -7.79 11.59
CA LEU A 196 41.19 -8.44 12.44
C LEU A 196 40.58 -9.51 13.37
N ASP A 197 39.24 -9.56 13.46
CA ASP A 197 38.52 -10.55 14.30
C ASP A 197 38.13 -11.84 13.54
N THR A 198 38.42 -11.95 12.25
CA THR A 198 38.31 -13.19 11.51
C THR A 198 39.69 -13.78 11.32
N ASP A 199 39.91 -14.94 11.97
CA ASP A 199 41.07 -15.84 11.86
C ASP A 199 42.27 -15.59 12.78
N TRP A 200 42.07 -15.81 14.07
CA TRP A 200 43.12 -16.32 14.91
C TRP A 200 42.63 -17.48 15.80
N SER A 201 42.46 -18.65 15.22
CA SER A 201 42.50 -19.91 15.97
C SER A 201 43.96 -20.36 16.07
N PRO A 202 44.58 -20.38 17.24
CA PRO A 202 45.83 -21.06 17.39
C PRO A 202 45.54 -22.57 17.45
N ASP A 203 45.81 -23.28 16.34
CA ASP A 203 46.02 -24.70 16.36
C ASP A 203 47.21 -25.00 17.25
N HIS A 204 46.96 -25.63 18.39
CA HIS A 204 48.00 -26.27 19.20
C HIS A 204 47.95 -27.75 18.95
N GLY A 205 49.07 -28.23 18.39
CA GLY A 205 49.48 -29.60 18.37
C GLY A 205 49.68 -30.23 19.76
#